data_5f9cb3d20d396d6ebd16d68841e8e21f
#
_entry.id   5f9cb3d20d396d6ebd16d68841e8e21f
#
_cell.length_a   1.000
_cell.length_b   1.000
_cell.length_c   1.000
_cell.angle_alpha   90.00
_cell.angle_beta   90.00
_cell.angle_gamma   90.00
#
_symmetry.space_group_name_H-M   'P 1'
#
loop_
_entity.id
_entity.type
_entity.pdbx_description
1 polymer ?
#
loop_
_entity_poly.entity_id
_entity_poly.type
_entity_poly.pdbx_seq_one_letter_code
_entity_poly.pdbx_strand_id
1 'polypeptide(L)'
;MQTHHARQRCQQQQQIDFVVHANEKPEELLIPTGCVWDSYTFVCDLIRSAEKRLALIDNYIDERVLTMLDKRKTGVNAVVHTRYTEQVKLDFEKHNKQYEAIEYVQLPQAVHDRYLIVDDMVWLLGASVKDMGHGLCTIIKVGFTPEMVLGLLK
;
A
#
# COMPACT_ATOMS: atom_id res chain seq x y z
N MET A 1 -5.51 -16.86 -11.33
CA MET A 1 -6.44 -16.06 -12.15
C MET A 1 -7.78 -15.93 -11.45
N GLN A 2 -8.36 -14.74 -11.41
CA GLN A 2 -9.68 -14.53 -10.80
C GLN A 2 -10.78 -15.22 -11.61
N THR A 3 -11.75 -15.81 -10.93
CA THR A 3 -12.95 -16.29 -11.61
C THR A 3 -13.83 -15.11 -12.04
N HIS A 4 -14.66 -15.32 -13.06
CA HIS A 4 -15.62 -14.31 -13.52
C HIS A 4 -16.52 -13.83 -12.37
N HIS A 5 -17.00 -14.74 -11.52
CA HIS A 5 -17.85 -14.39 -10.37
C HIS A 5 -17.14 -13.56 -9.32
N ALA A 6 -15.87 -13.84 -9.04
CA ALA A 6 -15.08 -13.05 -8.09
C ALA A 6 -14.92 -11.61 -8.60
N ARG A 7 -14.62 -11.44 -9.89
CA ARG A 7 -14.50 -10.11 -10.52
C ARG A 7 -15.81 -9.32 -10.44
N GLN A 8 -16.94 -9.97 -10.72
CA GLN A 8 -18.24 -9.32 -10.63
C GLN A 8 -18.55 -8.85 -9.21
N ARG A 9 -18.26 -9.68 -8.19
CA ARG A 9 -18.47 -9.31 -6.79
C ARG A 9 -17.61 -8.10 -6.40
N CYS A 10 -16.36 -8.04 -6.81
CA CYS A 10 -15.49 -6.90 -6.55
C CYS A 10 -16.06 -5.62 -7.17
N GLN A 11 -16.48 -5.68 -8.43
CA GLN A 11 -17.04 -4.53 -9.12
C GLN A 11 -18.33 -4.04 -8.45
N GLN A 12 -19.21 -4.96 -8.04
CA GLN A 12 -20.45 -4.62 -7.34
C GLN A 12 -20.17 -3.96 -6.00
N GLN A 13 -19.19 -4.47 -5.23
CA GLN A 13 -18.81 -3.89 -3.95
C GLN A 13 -18.27 -2.47 -4.12
N GLN A 14 -17.40 -2.24 -5.10
CA GLN A 14 -16.88 -0.93 -5.40
C GLN A 14 -17.96 0.05 -5.85
N GLN A 15 -18.95 -0.39 -6.62
CA GLN A 15 -20.07 0.44 -7.03
C GLN A 15 -20.96 0.84 -5.85
N ILE A 16 -21.21 -0.08 -4.92
CA ILE A 16 -21.98 0.20 -3.69
C ILE A 16 -21.23 1.23 -2.85
N ASP A 17 -19.94 1.03 -2.62
CA ASP A 17 -19.12 1.96 -1.85
C ASP A 17 -19.09 3.35 -2.50
N PHE A 18 -19.00 3.41 -3.83
CA PHE A 18 -19.06 4.66 -4.57
C PHE A 18 -20.41 5.38 -4.40
N VAL A 19 -21.53 4.66 -4.44
CA VAL A 19 -22.86 5.23 -4.27
C VAL A 19 -23.03 5.80 -2.85
N VAL A 20 -22.57 5.09 -1.84
CA VAL A 20 -22.64 5.52 -0.43
C VAL A 20 -21.78 6.76 -0.18
N HIS A 21 -20.64 6.85 -0.86
CA HIS A 21 -19.67 7.94 -0.69
C HIS A 21 -19.55 8.82 -1.95
N ALA A 22 -20.69 9.09 -2.62
CA ALA A 22 -20.73 9.76 -3.92
C ALA A 22 -19.97 11.08 -4.02
N ASN A 23 -19.80 11.80 -2.90
CA ASN A 23 -19.11 13.09 -2.82
C ASN A 23 -17.80 13.03 -2.01
N GLU A 24 -17.37 11.83 -1.61
CA GLU A 24 -16.19 11.63 -0.78
C GLU A 24 -15.36 10.48 -1.34
N LYS A 25 -14.03 10.55 -1.15
CA LYS A 25 -13.18 9.38 -1.40
C LYS A 25 -13.52 8.31 -0.38
N PRO A 26 -13.59 7.03 -0.78
CA PRO A 26 -13.82 5.96 0.19
C PRO A 26 -12.76 6.02 1.29
N GLU A 27 -13.19 5.98 2.56
CA GLU A 27 -12.29 5.91 3.71
C GLU A 27 -12.03 4.48 4.17
N GLU A 28 -12.86 3.56 3.73
CA GLU A 28 -12.68 2.14 3.98
C GLU A 28 -13.12 1.33 2.77
N LEU A 29 -12.45 0.22 2.55
CA LEU A 29 -12.72 -0.67 1.43
C LEU A 29 -12.62 -2.12 1.90
N LEU A 30 -13.72 -2.87 1.76
CA LEU A 30 -13.72 -4.31 2.00
C LEU A 30 -13.40 -5.01 0.68
N ILE A 31 -12.33 -5.81 0.69
CA ILE A 31 -11.85 -6.50 -0.49
C ILE A 31 -12.15 -7.98 -0.36
N PRO A 32 -13.13 -8.51 -1.12
CA PRO A 32 -13.43 -9.94 -1.12
C PRO A 32 -12.26 -10.78 -1.65
N THR A 33 -12.23 -12.04 -1.22
CA THR A 33 -11.26 -13.02 -1.73
C THR A 33 -11.30 -13.08 -3.26
N GLY A 34 -10.12 -13.04 -3.87
CA GLY A 34 -9.96 -13.12 -5.33
C GLY A 34 -10.01 -11.78 -6.07
N CYS A 35 -10.20 -10.67 -5.36
CA CYS A 35 -10.23 -9.33 -5.96
C CYS A 35 -8.83 -8.71 -6.04
N VAL A 36 -7.88 -9.43 -6.64
CA VAL A 36 -6.47 -9.04 -6.69
C VAL A 36 -6.26 -7.78 -7.52
N TRP A 37 -6.89 -7.71 -8.69
CA TRP A 37 -6.71 -6.56 -9.58
C TRP A 37 -7.30 -5.28 -8.98
N ASP A 38 -8.51 -5.35 -8.43
CA ASP A 38 -9.17 -4.17 -7.88
C ASP A 38 -8.44 -3.62 -6.66
N SER A 39 -7.91 -4.48 -5.79
CA SER A 39 -7.09 -4.05 -4.67
C SER A 39 -5.77 -3.45 -5.13
N TYR A 40 -5.14 -4.06 -6.11
CA TYR A 40 -3.90 -3.57 -6.71
C TYR A 40 -4.08 -2.16 -7.30
N THR A 41 -5.13 -1.96 -8.11
CA THR A 41 -5.39 -0.65 -8.72
C THR A 41 -5.73 0.40 -7.69
N PHE A 42 -6.46 0.05 -6.63
CA PHE A 42 -6.75 0.97 -5.54
C PHE A 42 -5.48 1.47 -4.86
N VAL A 43 -4.57 0.57 -4.51
CA VAL A 43 -3.28 0.93 -3.89
C VAL A 43 -2.43 1.77 -4.87
N CYS A 44 -2.39 1.40 -6.14
CA CYS A 44 -1.68 2.18 -7.14
C CYS A 44 -2.23 3.61 -7.26
N ASP A 45 -3.55 3.78 -7.18
CA ASP A 45 -4.17 5.10 -7.23
C ASP A 45 -3.84 5.93 -6.00
N LEU A 46 -3.77 5.31 -4.82
CA LEU A 46 -3.28 5.98 -3.61
C LEU A 46 -1.84 6.46 -3.80
N ILE A 47 -0.97 5.62 -4.35
CA ILE A 47 0.42 5.97 -4.61
C ILE A 47 0.51 7.14 -5.59
N ARG A 48 -0.26 7.13 -6.67
CA ARG A 48 -0.29 8.22 -7.65
C ARG A 48 -0.84 9.52 -7.09
N SER A 49 -1.68 9.45 -6.07
CA SER A 49 -2.30 10.63 -5.47
C SER A 49 -1.36 11.45 -4.58
N ALA A 50 -0.24 10.88 -4.15
CA ALA A 50 0.70 11.56 -3.27
C ALA A 50 1.33 12.77 -3.94
N GLU A 51 1.35 13.88 -3.23
CA GLU A 51 1.94 15.14 -3.68
C GLU A 51 3.29 15.43 -3.02
N LYS A 52 3.51 14.92 -1.82
CA LYS A 52 4.70 15.20 -1.01
C LYS A 52 5.50 13.95 -0.68
N ARG A 53 4.85 12.94 -0.10
CA ARG A 53 5.56 11.78 0.44
C ARG A 53 4.71 10.52 0.42
N LEU A 54 5.42 9.40 0.38
CA LEU A 54 4.89 8.07 0.61
C LEU A 54 5.76 7.37 1.65
N ALA A 55 5.15 6.66 2.57
CA ALA A 55 5.85 5.73 3.45
C ALA A 55 5.05 4.44 3.55
N LEU A 56 5.70 3.33 3.26
CA LEU A 56 5.11 2.01 3.41
C LEU A 56 5.74 1.32 4.61
N ILE A 57 4.91 0.79 5.50
CA ILE A 57 5.34 -0.04 6.65
C ILE A 57 4.78 -1.43 6.41
N ASP A 58 5.63 -2.36 5.98
CA ASP A 58 5.23 -3.73 5.63
C ASP A 58 6.43 -4.66 5.75
N ASN A 59 6.36 -5.65 6.64
CA ASN A 59 7.47 -6.59 6.89
C ASN A 59 7.64 -7.66 5.81
N TYR A 60 6.74 -7.75 4.82
CA TYR A 60 6.72 -8.83 3.84
C TYR A 60 6.68 -8.31 2.41
N ILE A 61 7.68 -7.50 2.04
CA ILE A 61 7.77 -6.94 0.69
C ILE A 61 8.66 -7.79 -0.23
N ASP A 62 8.49 -7.56 -1.53
CA ASP A 62 9.41 -8.03 -2.57
C ASP A 62 9.58 -6.93 -3.64
N GLU A 63 10.29 -7.24 -4.72
CA GLU A 63 10.60 -6.28 -5.79
C GLU A 63 9.36 -5.67 -6.45
N ARG A 64 8.22 -6.34 -6.42
CA ARG A 64 6.97 -5.83 -6.99
C ARG A 64 6.50 -4.55 -6.29
N VAL A 65 6.79 -4.44 -5.00
CA VAL A 65 6.43 -3.25 -4.20
C VAL A 65 7.20 -2.03 -4.71
N LEU A 66 8.47 -2.18 -5.04
CA LEU A 66 9.28 -1.08 -5.60
C LEU A 66 8.71 -0.63 -6.94
N THR A 67 8.31 -1.56 -7.78
CA THR A 67 7.66 -1.26 -9.07
C THR A 67 6.34 -0.51 -8.85
N MET A 68 5.56 -0.87 -7.85
CA MET A 68 4.33 -0.13 -7.51
C MET A 68 4.64 1.30 -7.08
N LEU A 69 5.63 1.48 -6.22
CA LEU A 69 6.02 2.81 -5.72
C LEU A 69 6.60 3.70 -6.82
N ASP A 70 7.12 3.12 -7.90
CA ASP A 70 7.57 3.90 -9.07
C ASP A 70 6.43 4.60 -9.81
N LYS A 71 5.18 4.24 -9.52
CA LYS A 71 4.01 4.91 -10.07
C LYS A 71 3.75 6.28 -9.45
N ARG A 72 4.49 6.65 -8.41
CA ARG A 72 4.38 7.95 -7.77
C ARG A 72 4.77 9.08 -8.73
N LYS A 73 4.27 10.27 -8.46
CA LYS A 73 4.68 11.46 -9.19
C LYS A 73 6.17 11.73 -8.97
N THR A 74 6.82 12.26 -9.99
CA THR A 74 8.23 12.66 -9.91
C THR A 74 8.44 13.66 -8.77
N GLY A 75 9.48 13.46 -7.97
CA GLY A 75 9.82 14.32 -6.84
C GLY A 75 9.11 13.98 -5.54
N VAL A 76 8.16 13.05 -5.55
CA VAL A 76 7.54 12.57 -4.32
C VAL A 76 8.51 11.64 -3.60
N ASN A 77 8.82 11.94 -2.36
CA ASN A 77 9.69 11.12 -1.53
C ASN A 77 9.01 9.79 -1.17
N ALA A 78 9.75 8.69 -1.27
CA ALA A 78 9.23 7.36 -0.92
C ALA A 78 10.19 6.65 0.02
N VAL A 79 9.64 6.12 1.12
CA VAL A 79 10.37 5.37 2.15
C VAL A 79 9.65 4.06 2.41
N VAL A 80 10.39 2.97 2.51
CA VAL A 80 9.83 1.66 2.90
C VAL A 80 10.47 1.22 4.20
N HIS A 81 9.64 1.02 5.21
CA HIS A 81 10.02 0.44 6.50
C HIS A 81 9.70 -1.05 6.47
N THR A 82 10.70 -1.89 6.47
CA THR A 82 10.53 -3.33 6.38
C THR A 82 11.67 -4.05 7.10
N ARG A 83 11.48 -5.34 7.35
CA ARG A 83 12.54 -6.14 7.97
C ARG A 83 13.71 -6.32 7.01
N TYR A 84 14.89 -6.49 7.57
CA TYR A 84 16.08 -6.76 6.79
C TYR A 84 16.08 -8.18 6.24
N THR A 85 16.39 -8.31 4.95
CA THR A 85 16.86 -9.54 4.34
C THR A 85 17.90 -9.17 3.28
N GLU A 86 18.82 -10.08 2.98
CA GLU A 86 19.81 -9.85 1.94
C GLU A 86 19.16 -9.57 0.58
N GLN A 87 18.08 -10.28 0.27
CA GLN A 87 17.35 -10.09 -0.98
C GLN A 87 16.70 -8.71 -1.06
N VAL A 88 16.07 -8.25 0.01
CA VAL A 88 15.46 -6.91 0.07
C VAL A 88 16.51 -5.84 -0.16
N LYS A 89 17.63 -5.93 0.53
CA LYS A 89 18.73 -4.98 0.35
C LYS A 89 19.22 -4.93 -1.09
N LEU A 90 19.41 -6.10 -1.69
CA LEU A 90 19.83 -6.22 -3.08
C LEU A 90 18.82 -5.60 -4.05
N ASP A 91 17.53 -5.81 -3.81
CA ASP A 91 16.47 -5.25 -4.63
C ASP A 91 16.49 -3.72 -4.61
N PHE A 92 16.63 -3.11 -3.42
CA PHE A 92 16.75 -1.65 -3.30
C PHE A 92 17.98 -1.12 -4.01
N GLU A 93 19.12 -1.78 -3.86
CA GLU A 93 20.35 -1.36 -4.50
C GLU A 93 20.22 -1.37 -6.03
N LYS A 94 19.66 -2.43 -6.59
CA LYS A 94 19.45 -2.55 -8.05
C LYS A 94 18.44 -1.53 -8.56
N HIS A 95 17.32 -1.37 -7.85
CA HIS A 95 16.28 -0.41 -8.22
C HIS A 95 16.85 1.02 -8.25
N ASN A 96 17.53 1.41 -7.19
CA ASN A 96 17.98 2.79 -7.02
C ASN A 96 19.14 3.19 -7.95
N LYS A 97 19.77 2.22 -8.64
CA LYS A 97 20.74 2.50 -9.70
C LYS A 97 20.07 2.97 -10.99
N GLN A 98 18.81 2.62 -11.20
CA GLN A 98 18.11 2.88 -12.47
C GLN A 98 16.96 3.86 -12.35
N TYR A 99 16.24 3.86 -11.24
CA TYR A 99 15.04 4.66 -11.02
C TYR A 99 15.22 5.62 -9.86
N GLU A 100 14.28 6.57 -9.75
CA GLU A 100 14.24 7.52 -8.62
C GLU A 100 14.28 6.75 -7.30
N ALA A 101 15.22 7.12 -6.43
CA ALA A 101 15.53 6.35 -5.24
C ALA A 101 14.34 6.21 -4.30
N ILE A 102 14.19 5.01 -3.76
CA ILE A 102 13.29 4.68 -2.67
C ILE A 102 14.15 4.37 -1.45
N GLU A 103 13.92 5.08 -0.35
CA GLU A 103 14.68 4.88 0.87
C GLU A 103 14.22 3.61 1.58
N TYR A 104 15.17 2.82 2.07
CA TYR A 104 14.92 1.64 2.89
C TYR A 104 15.24 1.95 4.35
N VAL A 105 14.32 1.62 5.25
CA VAL A 105 14.51 1.70 6.69
C VAL A 105 14.18 0.37 7.32
N GLN A 106 15.12 -0.20 8.06
CA GLN A 106 14.88 -1.45 8.75
C GLN A 106 13.96 -1.23 9.96
N LEU A 107 12.93 -2.07 10.10
CA LEU A 107 12.10 -2.07 11.29
C LEU A 107 12.85 -2.74 12.45
N PRO A 108 13.06 -2.03 13.58
CA PRO A 108 13.80 -2.60 14.71
C PRO A 108 13.02 -3.62 15.52
N GLN A 109 11.68 -3.65 15.36
CA GLN A 109 10.78 -4.53 16.11
C GLN A 109 9.75 -5.14 15.19
N ALA A 110 9.08 -6.21 15.66
CA ALA A 110 7.95 -6.78 14.95
C ALA A 110 6.79 -5.79 14.95
N VAL A 111 6.29 -5.48 13.77
CA VAL A 111 5.12 -4.64 13.56
C VAL A 111 4.06 -5.52 12.89
N HIS A 112 2.91 -5.68 13.55
CA HIS A 112 1.86 -6.58 13.06
C HIS A 112 1.07 -5.98 11.92
N ASP A 113 0.67 -4.71 12.07
CA ASP A 113 -0.14 -4.05 11.06
C ASP A 113 0.73 -3.45 9.96
N ARG A 114 0.12 -3.27 8.82
CA ARG A 114 0.76 -2.66 7.65
C ARG A 114 0.09 -1.34 7.38
N TYR A 115 0.91 -0.32 7.05
CA TYR A 115 0.41 1.02 6.82
C TYR A 115 0.97 1.59 5.52
N LEU A 116 0.14 2.31 4.80
CA LEU A 116 0.58 3.17 3.70
C LEU A 116 0.28 4.62 4.09
N ILE A 117 1.33 5.41 4.23
CA ILE A 117 1.24 6.85 4.48
C ILE A 117 1.28 7.55 3.14
N VAL A 118 0.26 8.35 2.87
CA VAL A 118 0.12 9.18 1.67
C VAL A 118 -0.03 10.62 2.12
N ASP A 119 1.00 11.42 1.98
CA ASP A 119 1.06 12.80 2.50
C ASP A 119 0.76 12.84 4.01
N ASP A 120 -0.38 13.40 4.42
CA ASP A 120 -0.78 13.47 5.82
C ASP A 120 -1.81 12.40 6.22
N MET A 121 -2.12 11.48 5.31
CA MET A 121 -3.08 10.40 5.54
C MET A 121 -2.38 9.09 5.85
N VAL A 122 -3.00 8.31 6.74
CA VAL A 122 -2.53 6.96 7.08
C VAL A 122 -3.60 5.94 6.70
N TRP A 123 -3.22 4.97 5.90
CA TRP A 123 -4.08 3.86 5.50
C TRP A 123 -3.59 2.57 6.15
N LEU A 124 -4.50 1.91 6.87
CA LEU A 124 -4.25 0.56 7.40
C LEU A 124 -4.55 -0.47 6.32
N LEU A 125 -3.58 -1.35 6.07
CA LEU A 125 -3.69 -2.39 5.05
C LEU A 125 -3.91 -3.74 5.75
N GLY A 126 -5.01 -4.41 5.45
CA GLY A 126 -5.35 -5.69 6.06
C GLY A 126 -4.52 -6.87 5.59
N ALA A 127 -3.70 -6.67 4.56
CA ALA A 127 -2.78 -7.68 4.03
C ALA A 127 -1.51 -7.01 3.54
N SER A 128 -0.43 -7.78 3.39
CA SER A 128 0.77 -7.27 2.74
C SER A 128 0.44 -6.79 1.32
N VAL A 129 1.07 -5.70 0.91
CA VAL A 129 0.81 -5.09 -0.41
C VAL A 129 1.02 -6.10 -1.53
N LYS A 130 2.03 -6.95 -1.43
CA LYS A 130 2.30 -7.97 -2.46
C LYS A 130 1.24 -9.08 -2.52
N ASP A 131 0.50 -9.31 -1.44
CA ASP A 131 -0.47 -10.42 -1.32
C ASP A 131 -1.92 -9.94 -1.29
N MET A 132 -2.15 -8.65 -1.41
CA MET A 132 -3.47 -8.05 -1.25
C MET A 132 -4.47 -8.58 -2.29
N GLY A 133 -5.66 -8.93 -1.81
CA GLY A 133 -6.73 -9.46 -2.66
C GLY A 133 -6.75 -10.98 -2.81
N HIS A 134 -5.73 -11.70 -2.34
CA HIS A 134 -5.75 -13.17 -2.32
C HIS A 134 -6.72 -13.71 -1.29
N GLY A 135 -6.90 -13.02 -0.17
CA GLY A 135 -7.89 -13.32 0.86
C GLY A 135 -8.75 -12.11 1.18
N LEU A 136 -9.81 -12.33 1.95
CA LEU A 136 -10.64 -11.24 2.45
C LEU A 136 -9.80 -10.30 3.30
N CYS A 137 -9.79 -9.02 2.95
CA CYS A 137 -9.06 -8.02 3.72
C CYS A 137 -9.75 -6.65 3.65
N THR A 138 -9.33 -5.76 4.54
CA THR A 138 -9.84 -4.39 4.62
C THR A 138 -8.70 -3.40 4.44
N ILE A 139 -8.96 -2.34 3.70
CA ILE A 139 -8.12 -1.14 3.67
C ILE A 139 -8.94 -0.03 4.29
N ILE A 140 -8.39 0.66 5.28
CA ILE A 140 -9.09 1.72 5.98
C ILE A 140 -8.19 2.92 6.23
N LYS A 141 -8.71 4.13 5.98
CA LYS A 141 -8.04 5.36 6.37
C LYS A 141 -8.27 5.58 7.85
N VAL A 142 -7.20 5.58 8.64
CA VAL A 142 -7.27 5.75 10.09
C VAL A 142 -7.12 7.22 10.48
N GLY A 143 -7.54 7.56 11.70
CA GLY A 143 -7.58 8.95 12.17
C GLY A 143 -6.29 9.46 12.81
N PHE A 144 -5.31 8.61 13.11
CA PHE A 144 -4.05 9.09 13.67
C PHE A 144 -3.11 9.59 12.58
N THR A 145 -2.14 10.43 12.99
CA THR A 145 -1.23 11.09 12.05
C THR A 145 -0.06 10.21 11.65
N PRO A 146 0.60 10.49 10.50
CA PRO A 146 1.84 9.81 10.13
C PRO A 146 2.91 9.88 11.22
N GLU A 147 3.05 11.01 11.90
CA GLU A 147 4.06 11.22 12.93
C GLU A 147 3.85 10.29 14.13
N MET A 148 2.59 10.00 14.48
CA MET A 148 2.27 9.05 15.55
C MET A 148 2.74 7.65 15.22
N VAL A 149 2.52 7.19 13.99
CA VAL A 149 2.96 5.87 13.54
C VAL A 149 4.49 5.82 13.45
N LEU A 150 5.08 6.77 12.72
CA LEU A 150 6.53 6.80 12.48
C LEU A 150 7.32 6.94 13.78
N GLY A 151 6.78 7.69 14.74
CA GLY A 151 7.41 7.87 16.05
C GLY A 151 7.51 6.58 16.86
N LEU A 152 6.62 5.61 16.62
CA LEU A 152 6.60 4.33 17.31
C LEU A 152 7.48 3.25 16.65
N LEU A 153 8.05 3.53 15.47
CA LEU A 153 8.91 2.57 14.76
C LEU A 153 10.38 2.63 15.18
N LYS A 154 10.70 3.48 16.12
CA LYS A 154 12.07 3.67 16.60
C LYS A 154 12.45 2.66 17.67
#